data_0bf8e981dd44966d8c645ccb4b5de1da
#
_entry.id   0bf8e981dd44966d8c645ccb4b5de1da
#
_cell.length_a   1.000
_cell.length_b   1.000
_cell.length_c   1.000
_cell.angle_alpha   90.00
_cell.angle_beta   90.00
_cell.angle_gamma   90.00
#
_symmetry.space_group_name_H-M   'P 1'
#
loop_
_entity.id
_entity.type
_entity.pdbx_description
1 polymer ?
#
loop_
_entity_poly.entity_id
_entity_poly.type
_entity_poly.pdbx_seq_one_letter_code
_entity_poly.pdbx_strand_id
1 'polypeptide(L)'
;MKDVVVLMGAGLIGVAIARRVSYGKHLVVADISLKHAEAIAKDLNNAGFETSAIEADLSSRKSILNLIEHAKSFGKITNLINAAGVSPSQAPIDAILKVDLYGTAVLMEEFGKIIAEGGSAIMISSQSGHRLGALPQDENELLALTPTEELLNLDMLKNIQNTLEAY
;
A
#
# COMPACT_ATOMS: atom_id res chain seq x y z
N MET A 1 24.57 -6.66 -2.78
CA MET A 1 23.33 -6.41 -2.02
C MET A 1 22.19 -6.85 -2.93
N LYS A 2 21.21 -7.61 -2.44
CA LYS A 2 20.09 -8.07 -3.29
C LYS A 2 19.11 -6.93 -3.57
N ASP A 3 18.43 -7.02 -4.70
CA ASP A 3 17.24 -6.22 -4.93
C ASP A 3 16.09 -6.73 -4.07
N VAL A 4 15.30 -5.81 -3.54
CA VAL A 4 14.17 -6.10 -2.66
C VAL A 4 12.87 -5.62 -3.30
N VAL A 5 11.88 -6.49 -3.30
CA VAL A 5 10.50 -6.18 -3.64
C VAL A 5 9.69 -6.14 -2.35
N VAL A 6 8.91 -5.10 -2.15
CA VAL A 6 7.98 -5.00 -1.02
C VAL A 6 6.56 -5.17 -1.53
N LEU A 7 5.85 -6.14 -0.99
CA LEU A 7 4.42 -6.34 -1.19
C LEU A 7 3.68 -5.89 0.07
N MET A 8 2.90 -4.83 -0.03
CA MET A 8 1.96 -4.38 1.00
C MET A 8 0.55 -4.87 0.63
N GLY A 9 0.00 -5.75 1.46
CA GLY A 9 -1.26 -6.45 1.21
C GLY A 9 -1.06 -7.78 0.47
N ALA A 10 -1.03 -8.87 1.24
CA ALA A 10 -0.77 -10.22 0.75
C ALA A 10 -2.00 -10.93 0.15
N GLY A 11 -2.94 -10.16 -0.42
CA GLY A 11 -4.11 -10.66 -1.14
C GLY A 11 -3.76 -11.26 -2.51
N LEU A 12 -4.76 -11.86 -3.15
CA LEU A 12 -4.58 -12.60 -4.43
C LEU A 12 -3.95 -11.75 -5.54
N ILE A 13 -4.36 -10.48 -5.69
CA ILE A 13 -3.83 -9.57 -6.72
C ILE A 13 -2.37 -9.27 -6.44
N GLY A 14 -2.05 -8.86 -5.21
CA GLY A 14 -0.69 -8.53 -4.81
C GLY A 14 0.27 -9.69 -4.97
N VAL A 15 -0.10 -10.87 -4.51
CA VAL A 15 0.70 -12.11 -4.66
C VAL A 15 0.91 -12.47 -6.13
N ALA A 16 -0.12 -12.32 -6.97
CA ALA A 16 -0.01 -12.61 -8.40
C ALA A 16 0.99 -11.67 -9.11
N ILE A 17 1.02 -10.39 -8.73
CA ILE A 17 1.99 -9.41 -9.25
C ILE A 17 3.38 -9.72 -8.69
N ALA A 18 3.50 -9.89 -7.37
CA ALA A 18 4.78 -10.16 -6.70
C ALA A 18 5.50 -11.37 -7.30
N ARG A 19 4.80 -12.47 -7.59
CA ARG A 19 5.36 -13.66 -8.25
C ARG A 19 6.02 -13.37 -9.59
N ARG A 20 5.55 -12.35 -10.32
CA ARG A 20 6.08 -12.00 -11.65
C ARG A 20 7.34 -11.15 -11.59
N VAL A 21 7.48 -10.33 -10.55
CA VAL A 21 8.55 -9.31 -10.49
C VAL A 21 9.64 -9.63 -9.47
N SER A 22 9.44 -10.67 -8.63
CA SER A 22 10.37 -11.00 -7.53
C SER A 22 11.38 -12.09 -7.85
N TYR A 23 11.38 -12.61 -9.07
CA TYR A 23 12.36 -13.65 -9.44
C TYR A 23 13.79 -13.13 -9.29
N GLY A 24 14.61 -13.87 -8.53
CA GLY A 24 16.00 -13.49 -8.24
C GLY A 24 16.17 -12.35 -7.24
N LYS A 25 15.09 -11.85 -6.66
CA LYS A 25 15.06 -10.78 -5.64
C LYS A 25 14.59 -11.33 -4.29
N HIS A 26 14.80 -10.57 -3.22
CA HIS A 26 14.16 -10.83 -1.93
C HIS A 26 12.78 -10.19 -1.89
N LEU A 27 11.73 -10.94 -1.57
CA LEU A 27 10.37 -10.46 -1.45
C LEU A 27 9.95 -10.31 0.01
N VAL A 28 9.70 -9.11 0.45
CA VAL A 28 9.09 -8.82 1.75
C VAL A 28 7.57 -8.84 1.59
N VAL A 29 6.91 -9.75 2.28
CA VAL A 29 5.45 -9.91 2.31
C VAL A 29 4.93 -9.21 3.56
N ALA A 30 4.21 -8.10 3.38
CA ALA A 30 3.62 -7.33 4.47
C ALA A 30 2.09 -7.40 4.42
N ASP A 31 1.47 -7.61 5.56
CA ASP A 31 0.02 -7.65 5.74
C ASP A 31 -0.34 -7.20 7.14
N ILE A 32 -1.56 -6.70 7.36
CA ILE A 32 -2.06 -6.35 8.70
C ILE A 32 -2.14 -7.58 9.60
N SER A 33 -2.29 -8.77 9.02
CA SER A 33 -2.23 -10.06 9.70
C SER A 33 -0.86 -10.70 9.49
N LEU A 34 -0.01 -10.67 10.50
CA LEU A 34 1.29 -11.38 10.45
C LEU A 34 1.12 -12.84 10.07
N LYS A 35 0.14 -13.51 10.67
CA LYS A 35 -0.16 -14.93 10.37
C LYS A 35 -0.46 -15.16 8.88
N HIS A 36 -1.18 -14.22 8.23
CA HIS A 36 -1.47 -14.30 6.81
C HIS A 36 -0.20 -14.06 5.98
N ALA A 37 0.57 -13.03 6.31
CA ALA A 37 1.85 -12.75 5.65
C ALA A 37 2.82 -13.93 5.72
N GLU A 38 2.95 -14.58 6.90
CA GLU A 38 3.78 -15.76 7.10
C GLU A 38 3.31 -16.97 6.26
N ALA A 39 2.01 -17.20 6.17
CA ALA A 39 1.46 -18.28 5.36
C ALA A 39 1.78 -18.07 3.87
N ILE A 40 1.59 -16.87 3.35
CA ILE A 40 1.91 -16.51 1.95
C ILE A 40 3.43 -16.57 1.70
N ALA A 41 4.24 -16.05 2.63
CA ALA A 41 5.70 -16.13 2.51
C ALA A 41 6.17 -17.59 2.46
N LYS A 42 5.61 -18.46 3.30
CA LYS A 42 5.92 -19.90 3.30
C LYS A 42 5.58 -20.56 1.97
N ASP A 43 4.39 -20.27 1.42
CA ASP A 43 3.96 -20.83 0.14
C ASP A 43 4.85 -20.36 -1.01
N LEU A 44 5.28 -19.09 -0.98
CA LEU A 44 6.21 -18.54 -1.96
C LEU A 44 7.62 -19.13 -1.82
N ASN A 45 8.11 -19.34 -0.58
CA ASN A 45 9.39 -20.03 -0.35
C ASN A 45 9.35 -21.47 -0.89
N ASN A 46 8.26 -22.19 -0.67
CA ASN A 46 8.07 -23.55 -1.23
C ASN A 46 8.05 -23.54 -2.77
N ALA A 47 7.64 -22.42 -3.39
CA ALA A 47 7.66 -22.22 -4.84
C ALA A 47 9.00 -21.67 -5.37
N GLY A 48 10.04 -21.59 -4.52
CA GLY A 48 11.40 -21.20 -4.90
C GLY A 48 11.69 -19.68 -4.83
N PHE A 49 10.81 -18.87 -4.24
CA PHE A 49 11.10 -17.46 -3.97
C PHE A 49 11.84 -17.32 -2.64
N GLU A 50 12.66 -16.30 -2.52
CA GLU A 50 13.27 -15.91 -1.25
C GLU A 50 12.39 -14.84 -0.60
N THR A 51 11.74 -15.17 0.51
CA THR A 51 10.75 -14.29 1.13
C THR A 51 10.95 -14.13 2.63
N SER A 52 10.51 -13.00 3.14
CA SER A 52 10.27 -12.75 4.57
C SER A 52 8.87 -12.19 4.78
N ALA A 53 8.36 -12.27 6.01
CA ALA A 53 7.06 -11.75 6.37
C ALA A 53 7.17 -10.72 7.49
N ILE A 54 6.28 -9.73 7.46
CA ILE A 54 6.17 -8.71 8.50
C ILE A 54 4.72 -8.27 8.64
N GLU A 55 4.30 -7.97 9.89
CA GLU A 55 3.05 -7.27 10.13
C GLU A 55 3.18 -5.80 9.74
N ALA A 56 2.25 -5.30 8.96
CA ALA A 56 2.21 -3.90 8.57
C ALA A 56 0.78 -3.38 8.44
N ASP A 57 0.50 -2.29 9.16
CA ASP A 57 -0.75 -1.55 9.09
C ASP A 57 -0.57 -0.34 8.17
N LEU A 58 -1.25 -0.34 7.03
CA LEU A 58 -1.19 0.74 6.05
C LEU A 58 -1.71 2.07 6.62
N SER A 59 -2.62 2.05 7.58
CA SER A 59 -3.14 3.27 8.22
C SER A 59 -2.16 3.93 9.21
N SER A 60 -0.97 3.34 9.44
CA SER A 60 0.00 3.77 10.44
C SER A 60 1.35 4.12 9.82
N ARG A 61 1.71 5.41 9.78
CA ARG A 61 3.05 5.86 9.34
C ARG A 61 4.18 5.11 10.07
N LYS A 62 4.04 4.92 11.37
CA LYS A 62 5.04 4.17 12.16
C LYS A 62 5.21 2.74 11.65
N SER A 63 4.11 2.08 11.32
CA SER A 63 4.15 0.72 10.78
C SER A 63 4.80 0.68 9.39
N ILE A 64 4.51 1.65 8.54
CA ILE A 64 5.14 1.81 7.22
C ILE A 64 6.65 2.04 7.35
N LEU A 65 7.08 2.88 8.28
CA LEU A 65 8.52 3.09 8.55
C LEU A 65 9.20 1.82 9.05
N ASN A 66 8.56 1.05 9.92
CA ASN A 66 9.08 -0.26 10.36
C ASN A 66 9.22 -1.25 9.19
N LEU A 67 8.22 -1.28 8.29
CA LEU A 67 8.28 -2.08 7.06
C LEU A 67 9.48 -1.68 6.18
N ILE A 68 9.73 -0.39 6.02
CA ILE A 68 10.88 0.11 5.25
C ILE A 68 12.19 -0.34 5.87
N GLU A 69 12.37 -0.19 7.18
CA GLU A 69 13.61 -0.60 7.87
C GLU A 69 13.80 -2.13 7.80
N HIS A 70 12.74 -2.89 7.95
CA HIS A 70 12.79 -4.34 7.75
C HIS A 70 13.23 -4.70 6.31
N ALA A 71 12.64 -4.07 5.31
CA ALA A 71 12.98 -4.33 3.90
C ALA A 71 14.42 -3.95 3.57
N LYS A 72 14.93 -2.82 4.07
CA LYS A 72 16.32 -2.37 3.91
C LYS A 72 17.34 -3.37 4.48
N SER A 73 16.98 -4.16 5.49
CA SER A 73 17.89 -5.15 6.08
C SER A 73 18.27 -6.27 5.09
N PHE A 74 17.47 -6.50 4.05
CA PHE A 74 17.74 -7.51 3.02
C PHE A 74 18.46 -6.96 1.80
N GLY A 75 18.38 -5.65 1.56
CA GLY A 75 19.05 -5.05 0.43
C GLY A 75 18.45 -3.74 -0.06
N LYS A 76 18.60 -3.48 -1.35
CA LYS A 76 18.17 -2.27 -2.03
C LYS A 76 16.72 -2.42 -2.48
N ILE A 77 15.81 -1.59 -1.98
CA ILE A 77 14.40 -1.63 -2.37
C ILE A 77 14.26 -1.10 -3.79
N THR A 78 13.86 -1.96 -4.71
CA THR A 78 13.68 -1.64 -6.14
C THR A 78 12.22 -1.61 -6.57
N ASN A 79 11.34 -2.31 -5.85
CA ASN A 79 9.94 -2.35 -6.22
C ASN A 79 9.05 -2.29 -4.97
N LEU A 80 7.99 -1.49 -5.07
CA LEU A 80 6.88 -1.49 -4.15
C LEU A 80 5.61 -1.91 -4.89
N ILE A 81 4.84 -2.81 -4.30
CA ILE A 81 3.50 -3.20 -4.74
C ILE A 81 2.56 -2.93 -3.57
N ASN A 82 1.71 -1.91 -3.69
CA ASN A 82 0.61 -1.70 -2.75
C ASN A 82 -0.66 -2.34 -3.31
N ALA A 83 -1.07 -3.45 -2.73
CA ALA A 83 -2.33 -4.13 -2.99
C ALA A 83 -3.19 -4.24 -1.71
N ALA A 84 -2.79 -3.54 -0.65
CA ALA A 84 -3.61 -3.36 0.54
C ALA A 84 -4.67 -2.29 0.28
N GLY A 85 -5.82 -2.49 0.88
CA GLY A 85 -6.95 -1.57 0.82
C GLY A 85 -8.17 -2.22 1.44
N VAL A 86 -9.20 -1.43 1.67
CA VAL A 86 -10.48 -1.90 2.21
C VAL A 86 -11.64 -1.42 1.32
N SER A 87 -12.62 -2.28 1.08
CA SER A 87 -13.74 -1.95 0.21
C SER A 87 -14.96 -1.42 1.00
N PRO A 88 -15.92 -0.77 0.33
CA PRO A 88 -17.16 -0.28 0.95
C PRO A 88 -17.96 -1.32 1.72
N SER A 89 -17.84 -2.60 1.34
CA SER A 89 -18.52 -3.73 2.03
C SER A 89 -17.73 -4.28 3.22
N GLN A 90 -16.48 -3.85 3.40
CA GLN A 90 -15.56 -4.39 4.42
C GLN A 90 -15.33 -3.44 5.57
N ALA A 91 -15.47 -2.13 5.36
CA ALA A 91 -15.05 -1.14 6.33
C ALA A 91 -15.97 0.10 6.37
N PRO A 92 -16.05 0.79 7.52
CA PRO A 92 -16.71 2.09 7.62
C PRO A 92 -15.89 3.20 6.95
N ILE A 93 -16.52 4.35 6.71
CA ILE A 93 -15.94 5.54 6.05
C ILE A 93 -14.56 5.90 6.63
N ASP A 94 -14.46 6.04 7.94
CA ASP A 94 -13.21 6.43 8.60
C ASP A 94 -12.05 5.47 8.32
N ALA A 95 -12.34 4.18 8.28
CA ALA A 95 -11.32 3.17 7.99
C ALA A 95 -10.90 3.21 6.51
N ILE A 96 -11.85 3.41 5.59
CA ILE A 96 -11.56 3.59 4.16
C ILE A 96 -10.64 4.81 3.97
N LEU A 97 -11.00 5.96 4.52
CA LEU A 97 -10.18 7.18 4.39
C LEU A 97 -8.79 7.01 5.02
N LYS A 98 -8.69 6.34 6.17
CA LYS A 98 -7.39 6.11 6.82
C LYS A 98 -6.50 5.15 6.04
N VAL A 99 -7.06 4.10 5.49
CA VAL A 99 -6.29 3.05 4.79
C VAL A 99 -6.04 3.47 3.35
N ASP A 100 -7.10 3.79 2.60
CA ASP A 100 -7.00 3.94 1.14
C ASP A 100 -6.51 5.33 0.73
N LEU A 101 -6.87 6.41 1.45
CA LEU A 101 -6.38 7.75 1.19
C LEU A 101 -5.07 8.03 1.96
N TYR A 102 -5.15 8.18 3.29
CA TYR A 102 -4.00 8.58 4.10
C TYR A 102 -2.86 7.55 4.03
N GLY A 103 -3.17 6.29 4.25
CA GLY A 103 -2.16 5.22 4.25
C GLY A 103 -1.44 5.10 2.92
N THR A 104 -2.16 5.18 1.80
CA THR A 104 -1.55 5.18 0.47
C THR A 104 -0.66 6.41 0.26
N ALA A 105 -1.10 7.61 0.68
CA ALA A 105 -0.29 8.82 0.59
C ALA A 105 1.00 8.72 1.41
N VAL A 106 0.92 8.24 2.67
CA VAL A 106 2.11 7.97 3.51
C VAL A 106 3.04 6.98 2.85
N LEU A 107 2.49 5.88 2.32
CA LEU A 107 3.30 4.85 1.68
C LEU A 107 4.06 5.40 0.47
N MET A 108 3.39 6.18 -0.38
CA MET A 108 4.01 6.85 -1.53
C MET A 108 5.08 7.85 -1.11
N GLU A 109 4.79 8.68 -0.10
CA GLU A 109 5.73 9.66 0.44
C GLU A 109 7.01 9.00 0.97
N GLU A 110 6.87 7.97 1.82
CA GLU A 110 8.02 7.35 2.48
C GLU A 110 8.83 6.46 1.52
N PHE A 111 8.18 5.69 0.65
CA PHE A 111 8.88 4.89 -0.35
C PHE A 111 9.49 5.75 -1.46
N GLY A 112 8.89 6.88 -1.82
CA GLY A 112 9.45 7.82 -2.78
C GLY A 112 10.83 8.36 -2.38
N LYS A 113 11.12 8.44 -1.07
CA LYS A 113 12.42 8.88 -0.52
C LYS A 113 13.52 7.83 -0.64
N ILE A 114 13.17 6.54 -0.78
CA ILE A 114 14.12 5.42 -0.58
C ILE A 114 14.12 4.39 -1.72
N ILE A 115 13.15 4.40 -2.60
CA ILE A 115 13.13 3.49 -3.74
C ILE A 115 14.34 3.79 -4.64
N ALA A 116 14.99 2.73 -5.08
CA ALA A 116 16.22 2.88 -5.84
C ALA A 116 15.98 3.50 -7.22
N GLU A 117 16.98 4.19 -7.74
CA GLU A 117 16.97 4.67 -9.12
C GLU A 117 16.68 3.54 -10.11
N GLY A 118 15.76 3.76 -11.04
CA GLY A 118 15.24 2.74 -11.95
C GLY A 118 14.23 1.78 -11.32
N GLY A 119 13.89 1.97 -10.05
CA GLY A 119 12.85 1.22 -9.36
C GLY A 119 11.43 1.64 -9.76
N SER A 120 10.43 0.94 -9.23
CA SER A 120 9.03 1.23 -9.50
C SER A 120 8.15 1.04 -8.26
N ALA A 121 7.12 1.89 -8.15
CA ALA A 121 6.05 1.74 -7.17
C ALA A 121 4.72 1.60 -7.91
N ILE A 122 3.93 0.59 -7.53
CA ILE A 122 2.63 0.30 -8.12
C ILE A 122 1.59 0.36 -7.01
N MET A 123 0.56 1.19 -7.23
CA MET A 123 -0.61 1.28 -6.36
C MET A 123 -1.80 0.66 -7.06
N ILE A 124 -2.41 -0.35 -6.46
CA ILE A 124 -3.63 -0.93 -6.98
C ILE A 124 -4.80 -0.06 -6.58
N SER A 125 -5.41 0.58 -7.55
CA SER A 125 -6.60 1.41 -7.39
C SER A 125 -7.84 0.66 -7.88
N SER A 126 -9.01 1.29 -7.76
CA SER A 126 -10.28 0.69 -8.14
C SER A 126 -10.94 1.40 -9.32
N GLN A 127 -11.59 0.61 -10.16
CA GLN A 127 -12.51 1.13 -11.17
C GLN A 127 -13.67 1.94 -10.53
N SER A 128 -13.97 1.71 -9.27
CA SER A 128 -15.04 2.42 -8.55
C SER A 128 -14.83 3.92 -8.50
N GLY A 129 -13.59 4.41 -8.47
CA GLY A 129 -13.27 5.83 -8.56
C GLY A 129 -13.75 6.53 -9.85
N HIS A 130 -14.10 5.75 -10.89
CA HIS A 130 -14.66 6.27 -12.14
C HIS A 130 -16.17 6.11 -12.26
N ARG A 131 -16.86 5.57 -11.24
CA ARG A 131 -18.33 5.37 -11.26
C ARG A 131 -19.09 6.56 -10.72
N LEU A 132 -18.46 7.35 -9.87
CA LEU A 132 -18.98 8.64 -9.41
C LEU A 132 -18.53 9.74 -10.37
N GLY A 133 -19.20 10.88 -10.33
CA GLY A 133 -18.79 12.05 -11.10
C GLY A 133 -17.34 12.45 -10.76
N ALA A 134 -16.64 13.05 -11.73
CA ALA A 134 -15.33 13.60 -11.46
C ALA A 134 -15.41 14.67 -10.37
N LEU A 135 -14.46 14.70 -9.47
CA LEU A 135 -14.33 15.77 -8.49
C LEU A 135 -14.06 17.11 -9.21
N PRO A 136 -14.54 18.23 -8.67
CA PRO A 136 -14.13 19.55 -9.10
C PRO A 136 -12.62 19.71 -9.10
N GLN A 137 -12.10 20.57 -9.96
CA GLN A 137 -10.64 20.72 -10.10
C GLN A 137 -9.98 21.20 -8.81
N ASP A 138 -10.61 22.12 -8.10
CA ASP A 138 -10.14 22.64 -6.80
C ASP A 138 -10.08 21.57 -5.72
N GLU A 139 -11.04 20.64 -5.67
CA GLU A 139 -11.02 19.50 -4.76
C GLU A 139 -9.91 18.51 -5.11
N ASN A 140 -9.70 18.25 -6.41
CA ASN A 140 -8.57 17.43 -6.86
C ASN A 140 -7.22 18.05 -6.48
N GLU A 141 -7.08 19.37 -6.64
CA GLU A 141 -5.87 20.09 -6.24
C GLU A 141 -5.65 20.03 -4.72
N LEU A 142 -6.71 20.17 -3.92
CA LEU A 142 -6.63 20.00 -2.46
C LEU A 142 -6.12 18.62 -2.08
N LEU A 143 -6.68 17.55 -2.65
CA LEU A 143 -6.23 16.17 -2.38
C LEU A 143 -4.77 15.95 -2.81
N ALA A 144 -4.34 16.52 -3.93
CA ALA A 144 -3.02 16.33 -4.47
C ALA A 144 -1.93 17.13 -3.76
N LEU A 145 -2.25 18.31 -3.21
CA LEU A 145 -1.27 19.27 -2.69
C LEU A 145 -1.29 19.41 -1.16
N THR A 146 -2.33 18.90 -0.49
CA THR A 146 -2.40 18.94 0.97
C THR A 146 -1.30 18.05 1.58
N PRO A 147 -0.53 18.54 2.56
CA PRO A 147 0.42 17.72 3.29
C PRO A 147 -0.23 16.45 3.83
N THR A 148 0.47 15.32 3.74
CA THR A 148 -0.09 14.00 4.07
C THR A 148 -0.76 13.94 5.45
N GLU A 149 -0.14 14.56 6.47
CA GLU A 149 -0.70 14.57 7.84
C GLU A 149 -1.97 15.43 7.99
N GLU A 150 -2.27 16.27 7.02
CA GLU A 150 -3.45 17.13 7.01
C GLU A 150 -4.58 16.59 6.13
N LEU A 151 -4.33 15.58 5.32
CA LEU A 151 -5.29 15.03 4.36
C LEU A 151 -6.64 14.70 5.00
N LEU A 152 -6.64 14.01 6.13
CA LEU A 152 -7.87 13.60 6.81
C LEU A 152 -8.64 14.78 7.47
N ASN A 153 -8.05 15.98 7.52
CA ASN A 153 -8.68 17.17 8.07
C ASN A 153 -9.44 17.99 7.03
N LEU A 154 -9.37 17.63 5.75
CA LEU A 154 -10.03 18.33 4.67
C LEU A 154 -11.55 18.38 4.87
N ASP A 155 -12.14 19.56 4.71
CA ASP A 155 -13.58 19.77 4.94
C ASP A 155 -14.45 18.95 3.98
N MET A 156 -13.99 18.72 2.75
CA MET A 156 -14.68 17.88 1.78
C MET A 156 -14.93 16.47 2.30
N LEU A 157 -14.02 15.90 3.08
CA LEU A 157 -14.15 14.54 3.63
C LEU A 157 -15.20 14.44 4.75
N LYS A 158 -15.55 15.55 5.39
CA LYS A 158 -16.58 15.60 6.45
C LYS A 158 -18.00 15.43 5.90
N ASN A 159 -18.19 15.67 4.60
CA ASN A 159 -19.49 15.64 3.95
C ASN A 159 -19.78 14.31 3.25
N ILE A 160 -18.89 13.34 3.32
CA ILE A 160 -19.05 12.02 2.73
C ILE A 160 -20.25 11.28 3.36
N GLN A 161 -21.21 10.87 2.52
CA GLN A 161 -22.49 10.33 2.96
C GLN A 161 -22.51 8.79 3.05
N ASN A 162 -21.62 8.12 2.32
CA ASN A 162 -21.61 6.66 2.26
C ASN A 162 -20.20 6.10 1.95
N THR A 163 -20.03 4.82 2.17
CA THR A 163 -18.73 4.13 1.99
C THR A 163 -18.26 4.08 0.54
N LEU A 164 -19.17 4.12 -0.45
CA LEU A 164 -18.78 4.13 -1.86
C LEU A 164 -18.17 5.48 -2.26
N GLU A 165 -18.70 6.56 -1.71
CA GLU A 165 -18.17 7.90 -1.92
C GLU A 165 -16.79 8.08 -1.26
N ALA A 166 -16.58 7.47 -0.08
CA ALA A 166 -15.27 7.46 0.58
C ALA A 166 -14.22 6.66 -0.21
N TYR A 167 -14.64 5.55 -0.78
CA TYR A 167 -13.80 4.62 -1.54
C TYR A 167 -13.47 5.14 -2.94
#